data_868cf81bcc428e3d54fac87b829e959b
#
_entry.id   868cf81bcc428e3d54fac87b829e959b
#
_cell.length_a   1.000
_cell.length_b   1.000
_cell.length_c   1.000
_cell.angle_alpha   90.00
_cell.angle_beta   90.00
_cell.angle_gamma   90.00
#
_symmetry.space_group_name_H-M   'P 1'
#
loop_
_entity.id
_entity.type
_entity.pdbx_description
1 polymer ?
#
loop_
_entity_poly.entity_id
_entity_poly.type
_entity_poly.pdbx_seq_one_letter_code
_entity_poly.pdbx_strand_id
1 'polypeptide(L)'
;KAQMVRPTAGLEFISSRHFPDDVQGDLIINNTIGFLGTKQHAVSDDGAGFKLTFRQNLLQSKDGNFRPVSMEFAPDGSLYVADWHNALIGHMQHNARDPLRDRNHGRIYRMTYPGRPLVTPPPIAGASIRQLFANLTLPEDRARSRSRLELRNHPAKDVLAGLDGYLASLKPGDPNLERHQLEGLWATWGVDQLSLPLLKKLLEAKDHRVRAAAVRVLRYNTHVVADHAALLKRAAGDAHGRVRLEAVNAATWLGKDLALVTVALGTTDARPADPSTLQQLFRFVGSSPVLRI
;
A
#
# COMPACT_ATOMS: atom_id res chain seq x y z
N LYS A 1 -30.31 6.33 0.83
CA LYS A 1 -29.21 7.06 1.52
C LYS A 1 -28.08 6.07 1.72
N ALA A 2 -26.89 6.35 1.19
CA ALA A 2 -25.71 5.53 1.49
C ALA A 2 -25.51 5.55 3.00
N GLN A 3 -25.49 4.38 3.64
CA GLN A 3 -25.19 4.27 5.06
C GLN A 3 -23.76 4.76 5.30
N MET A 4 -23.60 5.83 6.07
CA MET A 4 -22.29 6.30 6.47
C MET A 4 -21.58 5.20 7.24
N VAL A 5 -20.35 4.89 6.82
CA VAL A 5 -19.47 3.90 7.44
C VAL A 5 -18.73 4.59 8.59
N ARG A 6 -19.02 4.22 9.84
CA ARG A 6 -18.37 4.76 11.04
C ARG A 6 -18.42 3.74 12.20
N PRO A 7 -17.41 3.68 13.04
CA PRO A 7 -16.02 3.84 12.65
C PRO A 7 -15.62 2.75 11.67
N THR A 8 -14.66 3.04 10.83
CA THR A 8 -13.97 2.01 10.04
C THR A 8 -12.89 1.38 10.90
N ALA A 9 -12.72 0.08 10.73
CA ALA A 9 -11.66 -0.68 11.36
C ALA A 9 -10.88 -1.40 10.24
N GLY A 10 -10.13 -2.42 10.47
CA GLY A 10 -9.30 -3.10 9.48
C GLY A 10 -9.73 -2.97 8.00
N LEU A 11 -8.77 -2.77 7.15
CA LEU A 11 -8.95 -2.68 5.70
C LEU A 11 -7.94 -3.58 4.99
N GLU A 12 -8.29 -4.05 3.80
CA GLU A 12 -7.41 -4.88 2.98
C GLU A 12 -7.72 -4.65 1.49
N PHE A 13 -6.75 -4.94 0.62
CA PHE A 13 -6.98 -5.04 -0.82
C PHE A 13 -7.15 -6.49 -1.23
N ILE A 14 -8.13 -6.79 -2.09
CA ILE A 14 -8.26 -8.14 -2.64
C ILE A 14 -7.08 -8.41 -3.57
N SER A 15 -6.19 -9.29 -3.15
CA SER A 15 -4.99 -9.70 -3.89
C SER A 15 -4.79 -11.20 -3.86
N SER A 16 -5.84 -11.96 -4.03
CA SER A 16 -5.84 -13.43 -3.95
C SER A 16 -6.50 -14.05 -5.17
N ARG A 17 -5.79 -14.95 -5.86
CA ARG A 17 -6.32 -15.73 -6.99
C ARG A 17 -7.48 -16.64 -6.63
N HIS A 18 -7.71 -16.87 -5.34
CA HIS A 18 -8.89 -17.60 -4.87
C HIS A 18 -10.19 -16.82 -5.11
N PHE A 19 -10.10 -15.46 -5.16
CA PHE A 19 -11.24 -14.59 -5.47
C PHE A 19 -11.31 -14.26 -6.97
N PRO A 20 -12.50 -13.86 -7.50
CA PRO A 20 -12.70 -13.52 -8.91
C PRO A 20 -11.73 -12.45 -9.44
N ASP A 21 -11.49 -12.46 -10.77
CA ASP A 21 -10.55 -11.53 -11.39
C ASP A 21 -11.06 -10.10 -11.41
N ASP A 22 -12.38 -9.91 -11.53
CA ASP A 22 -13.00 -8.59 -11.62
C ASP A 22 -13.03 -7.82 -10.28
N VAL A 23 -12.68 -8.50 -9.18
CA VAL A 23 -12.57 -7.88 -7.85
C VAL A 23 -11.12 -7.68 -7.37
N GLN A 24 -10.14 -8.12 -8.18
CA GLN A 24 -8.74 -7.93 -7.79
C GLN A 24 -8.38 -6.45 -7.70
N GLY A 25 -7.74 -6.05 -6.59
CA GLY A 25 -7.43 -4.64 -6.29
C GLY A 25 -8.57 -3.84 -5.67
N ASP A 26 -9.75 -4.42 -5.46
CA ASP A 26 -10.81 -3.76 -4.69
C ASP A 26 -10.39 -3.58 -3.23
N LEU A 27 -10.78 -2.44 -2.66
CA LEU A 27 -10.64 -2.17 -1.24
C LEU A 27 -11.82 -2.77 -0.47
N ILE A 28 -11.52 -3.58 0.53
CA ILE A 28 -12.50 -4.05 1.51
C ILE A 28 -12.24 -3.37 2.86
N ILE A 29 -13.31 -2.93 3.52
CA ILE A 29 -13.21 -2.16 4.75
C ILE A 29 -14.27 -2.61 5.75
N ASN A 30 -13.85 -2.87 6.98
CA ASN A 30 -14.72 -3.22 8.10
C ASN A 30 -15.42 -1.99 8.65
N ASN A 31 -16.66 -2.18 9.08
CA ASN A 31 -17.46 -1.20 9.78
C ASN A 31 -18.12 -1.81 11.01
N THR A 32 -18.10 -1.09 12.13
CA THR A 32 -18.48 -1.60 13.44
C THR A 32 -19.67 -0.89 14.08
N ILE A 33 -20.17 0.22 13.52
CA ILE A 33 -21.34 0.97 14.01
C ILE A 33 -22.26 1.34 12.85
N GLY A 34 -23.57 1.21 13.04
CA GLY A 34 -24.59 1.52 12.05
C GLY A 34 -24.75 0.47 10.96
N PHE A 35 -23.66 0.09 10.31
CA PHE A 35 -23.54 -1.09 9.47
C PHE A 35 -22.53 -2.05 10.15
N LEU A 36 -22.93 -3.29 10.34
CA LEU A 36 -22.09 -4.32 10.97
C LEU A 36 -21.61 -5.30 9.89
N GLY A 37 -20.41 -5.09 9.41
CA GLY A 37 -19.90 -5.89 8.30
C GLY A 37 -18.72 -5.31 7.57
N THR A 38 -18.45 -5.88 6.39
CA THR A 38 -17.37 -5.50 5.49
C THR A 38 -17.95 -4.99 4.18
N LYS A 39 -17.55 -3.80 3.75
CA LYS A 39 -17.92 -3.20 2.46
C LYS A 39 -16.79 -3.35 1.46
N GLN A 40 -17.16 -3.58 0.21
CA GLN A 40 -16.24 -3.69 -0.93
C GLN A 40 -16.39 -2.50 -1.86
N HIS A 41 -15.28 -1.94 -2.30
CA HIS A 41 -15.22 -0.79 -3.19
C HIS A 41 -14.20 -1.04 -4.31
N ALA A 42 -14.61 -0.78 -5.54
CA ALA A 42 -13.66 -0.67 -6.64
C ALA A 42 -12.80 0.58 -6.45
N VAL A 43 -11.50 0.44 -6.72
CA VAL A 43 -10.53 1.54 -6.64
C VAL A 43 -10.11 1.95 -8.04
N SER A 44 -10.16 3.23 -8.31
CA SER A 44 -9.66 3.81 -9.57
C SER A 44 -8.79 5.02 -9.29
N ASP A 45 -7.94 5.37 -10.25
CA ASP A 45 -7.16 6.60 -10.17
C ASP A 45 -8.06 7.83 -10.31
N ASP A 46 -7.75 8.87 -9.53
CA ASP A 46 -8.42 10.17 -9.59
C ASP A 46 -7.36 11.29 -9.39
N GLY A 47 -6.75 11.71 -10.47
CA GLY A 47 -5.64 12.65 -10.45
C GLY A 47 -4.45 12.15 -9.62
N ALA A 48 -4.08 12.88 -8.57
CA ALA A 48 -3.05 12.46 -7.63
C ALA A 48 -3.55 11.47 -6.55
N GLY A 49 -4.86 11.29 -6.42
CA GLY A 49 -5.53 10.46 -5.42
C GLY A 49 -6.21 9.23 -5.99
N PHE A 50 -7.21 8.76 -5.24
CA PHE A 50 -8.01 7.59 -5.60
C PHE A 50 -9.50 7.88 -5.42
N LYS A 51 -10.31 7.32 -6.31
CA LYS A 51 -11.75 7.28 -6.19
C LYS A 51 -12.19 5.88 -5.76
N LEU A 52 -13.09 5.82 -4.79
CA LEU A 52 -13.72 4.59 -4.32
C LEU A 52 -15.17 4.54 -4.84
N THR A 53 -15.52 3.46 -5.53
CA THR A 53 -16.88 3.19 -6.00
C THR A 53 -17.40 1.97 -5.26
N PHE A 54 -18.49 2.14 -4.51
CA PHE A 54 -19.12 1.04 -3.78
C PHE A 54 -19.56 -0.06 -4.74
N ARG A 55 -19.21 -1.32 -4.42
CA ARG A 55 -19.69 -2.51 -5.16
C ARG A 55 -20.78 -3.23 -4.40
N GLN A 56 -20.47 -3.68 -3.17
CA GLN A 56 -21.39 -4.51 -2.39
C GLN A 56 -21.02 -4.53 -0.90
N ASN A 57 -21.97 -5.04 -0.11
CA ASN A 57 -21.67 -5.51 1.23
C ASN A 57 -21.14 -6.95 1.12
N LEU A 58 -19.84 -7.15 1.32
CA LEU A 58 -19.20 -8.46 1.19
C LEU A 58 -19.57 -9.39 2.34
N LEU A 59 -19.66 -8.83 3.56
CA LEU A 59 -20.08 -9.52 4.77
C LEU A 59 -21.02 -8.61 5.54
N GLN A 60 -22.11 -9.15 6.06
CA GLN A 60 -23.04 -8.41 6.90
C GLN A 60 -23.65 -9.32 7.96
N SER A 61 -23.78 -8.80 9.19
CA SER A 61 -24.45 -9.49 10.30
C SER A 61 -25.61 -8.65 10.85
N LYS A 62 -26.65 -9.35 11.36
CA LYS A 62 -27.73 -8.77 12.16
C LYS A 62 -27.44 -8.87 13.67
N ASP A 63 -26.41 -9.63 14.07
CA ASP A 63 -25.96 -9.74 15.45
C ASP A 63 -25.44 -8.40 15.94
N GLY A 64 -26.11 -7.81 16.93
CA GLY A 64 -25.71 -6.52 17.53
C GLY A 64 -24.31 -6.52 18.17
N ASN A 65 -23.76 -7.69 18.45
CA ASN A 65 -22.40 -7.86 18.99
C ASN A 65 -21.33 -8.02 17.92
N PHE A 66 -21.69 -8.21 16.65
CA PHE A 66 -20.74 -8.38 15.55
C PHE A 66 -19.94 -7.08 15.34
N ARG A 67 -18.62 -7.16 15.51
CA ARG A 67 -17.69 -6.01 15.39
C ARG A 67 -16.44 -6.44 14.63
N PRO A 68 -16.47 -6.48 13.28
CA PRO A 68 -15.29 -6.84 12.50
C PRO A 68 -14.24 -5.74 12.62
N VAL A 69 -13.12 -6.05 13.26
CA VAL A 69 -12.07 -5.07 13.60
C VAL A 69 -10.79 -5.24 12.79
N SER A 70 -10.52 -6.44 12.29
CA SER A 70 -9.35 -6.72 11.47
C SER A 70 -9.67 -7.74 10.39
N MET A 71 -8.88 -7.76 9.33
CA MET A 71 -8.95 -8.80 8.30
C MET A 71 -7.58 -9.00 7.66
N GLU A 72 -7.36 -10.20 7.14
CA GLU A 72 -6.12 -10.56 6.49
C GLU A 72 -6.32 -11.73 5.54
N PHE A 73 -5.68 -11.70 4.36
CA PHE A 73 -5.61 -12.84 3.48
C PHE A 73 -4.64 -13.89 4.03
N ALA A 74 -5.10 -15.12 4.12
CA ALA A 74 -4.28 -16.27 4.50
C ALA A 74 -3.39 -16.72 3.34
N PRO A 75 -2.34 -17.53 3.63
CA PRO A 75 -1.47 -18.07 2.59
C PRO A 75 -2.20 -18.90 1.54
N ASP A 76 -3.33 -19.54 1.89
CA ASP A 76 -4.19 -20.30 0.99
C ASP A 76 -5.17 -19.45 0.18
N GLY A 77 -5.08 -18.13 0.30
CA GLY A 77 -5.89 -17.16 -0.43
C GLY A 77 -7.27 -16.88 0.17
N SER A 78 -7.69 -17.58 1.23
CA SER A 78 -8.94 -17.27 1.96
C SER A 78 -8.78 -15.97 2.78
N LEU A 79 -9.91 -15.29 3.05
CA LEU A 79 -9.93 -14.08 3.86
C LEU A 79 -10.37 -14.41 5.29
N TYR A 80 -9.55 -14.04 6.28
CA TYR A 80 -9.93 -14.11 7.68
C TYR A 80 -10.40 -12.75 8.17
N VAL A 81 -11.49 -12.75 8.95
CA VAL A 81 -12.07 -11.55 9.55
C VAL A 81 -12.20 -11.79 11.06
N ALA A 82 -11.51 -10.96 11.83
CA ALA A 82 -11.60 -10.98 13.28
C ALA A 82 -12.78 -10.13 13.76
N ASP A 83 -13.66 -10.74 14.56
CA ASP A 83 -14.80 -10.11 15.19
C ASP A 83 -14.53 -9.94 16.70
N TRP A 84 -14.51 -8.71 17.15
CA TRP A 84 -14.34 -8.39 18.58
C TRP A 84 -15.52 -8.89 19.43
N HIS A 85 -16.69 -9.10 18.83
CA HIS A 85 -17.91 -9.57 19.52
C HIS A 85 -18.25 -8.77 20.76
N ASN A 86 -18.66 -7.53 20.60
CA ASN A 86 -18.93 -6.64 21.73
C ASN A 86 -20.19 -5.79 21.51
N ALA A 87 -21.09 -5.77 22.49
CA ALA A 87 -22.29 -4.95 22.43
C ALA A 87 -21.96 -3.45 22.40
N LEU A 88 -20.95 -3.03 23.17
CA LEU A 88 -20.52 -1.66 23.28
C LEU A 88 -19.31 -1.38 22.39
N ILE A 89 -19.47 -0.40 21.53
CA ILE A 89 -18.37 0.21 20.77
C ILE A 89 -18.25 1.65 21.24
N GLY A 90 -17.05 2.02 21.60
CA GLY A 90 -16.73 3.37 21.96
C GLY A 90 -15.37 3.38 22.65
N HIS A 91 -14.79 4.55 22.74
CA HIS A 91 -13.55 4.77 23.45
C HIS A 91 -13.84 5.45 24.79
N MET A 92 -13.51 6.70 24.98
CA MET A 92 -13.58 7.36 26.29
C MET A 92 -14.99 7.57 26.85
N GLN A 93 -16.05 7.51 26.01
CA GLN A 93 -17.44 7.67 26.43
C GLN A 93 -18.01 6.44 27.15
N HIS A 94 -17.38 5.28 27.02
CA HIS A 94 -17.84 4.04 27.64
C HIS A 94 -16.75 3.46 28.52
N ASN A 95 -17.09 3.32 29.81
CA ASN A 95 -16.17 2.75 30.77
C ASN A 95 -15.66 1.39 30.32
N ALA A 96 -14.34 1.18 30.40
CA ALA A 96 -13.73 -0.12 30.11
C ALA A 96 -14.27 -1.25 31.03
N ARG A 97 -14.80 -0.90 32.20
CA ARG A 97 -15.39 -1.82 33.18
C ARG A 97 -16.90 -1.99 33.03
N ASP A 98 -17.51 -1.42 31.97
CA ASP A 98 -18.95 -1.54 31.75
C ASP A 98 -19.36 -3.03 31.70
N PRO A 99 -20.38 -3.45 32.48
CA PRO A 99 -20.79 -4.85 32.58
C PRO A 99 -21.37 -5.39 31.29
N LEU A 100 -21.81 -4.54 30.35
CA LEU A 100 -22.27 -4.96 29.02
C LEU A 100 -21.15 -5.33 28.05
N ARG A 101 -19.89 -5.10 28.43
CA ARG A 101 -18.76 -5.51 27.61
C ARG A 101 -18.51 -7.01 27.74
N ASP A 102 -18.53 -7.69 26.61
CA ASP A 102 -18.06 -9.08 26.55
C ASP A 102 -16.52 -9.09 26.56
N ARG A 103 -15.94 -9.81 27.52
CA ARG A 103 -14.49 -9.96 27.71
C ARG A 103 -13.99 -11.36 27.47
N ASN A 104 -14.91 -12.29 27.24
CA ASN A 104 -14.61 -13.71 27.21
C ASN A 104 -14.75 -14.29 25.80
N HIS A 105 -15.38 -13.55 24.89
CA HIS A 105 -15.68 -14.05 23.54
C HIS A 105 -15.09 -13.15 22.47
N GLY A 106 -14.72 -13.77 21.40
CA GLY A 106 -14.34 -13.22 20.11
C GLY A 106 -14.60 -14.27 19.04
N ARG A 107 -14.62 -13.86 17.79
CA ARG A 107 -14.85 -14.79 16.68
C ARG A 107 -13.84 -14.52 15.57
N ILE A 108 -13.49 -15.57 14.85
CA ILE A 108 -12.70 -15.48 13.63
C ILE A 108 -13.51 -16.17 12.54
N TYR A 109 -13.87 -15.40 11.53
CA TYR A 109 -14.53 -15.91 10.33
C TYR A 109 -13.52 -16.17 9.24
N ARG A 110 -13.68 -17.27 8.53
CA ARG A 110 -12.94 -17.58 7.30
C ARG A 110 -13.90 -17.48 6.13
N MET A 111 -13.55 -16.65 5.17
CA MET A 111 -14.32 -16.46 3.95
C MET A 111 -13.56 -17.08 2.77
N THR A 112 -14.28 -17.91 2.00
CA THR A 112 -13.79 -18.57 0.80
C THR A 112 -14.71 -18.29 -0.38
N TYR A 113 -14.19 -18.39 -1.60
CA TYR A 113 -14.97 -18.30 -2.83
C TYR A 113 -15.13 -19.72 -3.44
N PRO A 114 -16.35 -20.27 -3.48
CA PRO A 114 -16.55 -21.66 -3.90
C PRO A 114 -16.27 -21.92 -5.39
N GLY A 115 -16.20 -20.85 -6.21
CA GLY A 115 -15.96 -20.95 -7.64
C GLY A 115 -14.50 -21.21 -8.04
N ARG A 116 -13.56 -21.20 -7.09
CA ARG A 116 -12.13 -21.42 -7.33
C ARG A 116 -11.48 -22.24 -6.22
N PRO A 117 -10.43 -23.03 -6.53
CA PRO A 117 -9.67 -23.74 -5.51
C PRO A 117 -8.92 -22.75 -4.62
N LEU A 118 -8.55 -23.18 -3.44
CA LEU A 118 -7.60 -22.47 -2.58
C LEU A 118 -6.24 -22.40 -3.26
N VAL A 119 -5.49 -21.35 -2.96
CA VAL A 119 -4.11 -21.17 -3.45
C VAL A 119 -3.17 -22.08 -2.68
N THR A 120 -2.26 -22.74 -3.36
CA THR A 120 -1.16 -23.45 -2.70
C THR A 120 -0.17 -22.41 -2.16
N PRO A 121 0.07 -22.40 -0.83
CA PRO A 121 1.01 -21.45 -0.23
C PRO A 121 2.43 -21.63 -0.80
N PRO A 122 3.12 -20.56 -1.21
CA PRO A 122 4.51 -20.66 -1.63
C PRO A 122 5.41 -20.89 -0.40
N PRO A 123 6.54 -21.59 -0.55
CA PRO A 123 7.54 -21.68 0.50
C PRO A 123 8.16 -20.30 0.76
N ILE A 124 8.21 -19.87 2.04
CA ILE A 124 8.75 -18.57 2.45
C ILE A 124 9.75 -18.73 3.57
N ALA A 125 9.34 -19.19 4.76
CA ALA A 125 10.23 -19.36 5.90
C ALA A 125 11.37 -20.32 5.57
N GLY A 126 12.62 -19.87 5.71
CA GLY A 126 13.81 -20.64 5.38
C GLY A 126 14.02 -20.94 3.88
N ALA A 127 13.23 -20.32 3.00
CA ALA A 127 13.38 -20.53 1.57
C ALA A 127 14.66 -19.84 1.03
N SER A 128 15.23 -20.38 -0.02
CA SER A 128 16.40 -19.79 -0.68
C SER A 128 16.09 -18.40 -1.27
N ILE A 129 17.11 -17.55 -1.39
CA ILE A 129 17.01 -16.22 -2.03
C ILE A 129 16.37 -16.34 -3.42
N ARG A 130 16.75 -17.33 -4.21
CA ARG A 130 16.16 -17.57 -5.53
C ARG A 130 14.66 -17.84 -5.46
N GLN A 131 14.22 -18.65 -4.50
CA GLN A 131 12.81 -18.97 -4.31
C GLN A 131 12.03 -17.73 -3.84
N LEU A 132 12.60 -16.97 -2.91
CA LEU A 132 11.99 -15.73 -2.40
C LEU A 132 11.83 -14.70 -3.49
N PHE A 133 12.82 -14.50 -4.36
CA PHE A 133 12.70 -13.64 -5.53
C PHE A 133 11.62 -14.14 -6.51
N ALA A 134 11.53 -15.45 -6.77
CA ALA A 134 10.49 -16.01 -7.62
C ALA A 134 9.08 -15.70 -7.06
N ASN A 135 8.90 -15.74 -5.74
CA ASN A 135 7.63 -15.37 -5.09
C ASN A 135 7.22 -13.91 -5.32
N LEU A 136 8.15 -13.01 -5.63
CA LEU A 136 7.85 -11.59 -5.89
C LEU A 136 7.03 -11.37 -7.18
N THR A 137 6.91 -12.37 -8.03
CA THR A 137 6.06 -12.31 -9.22
C THR A 137 4.62 -12.77 -8.95
N LEU A 138 4.34 -13.33 -7.78
CA LEU A 138 3.01 -13.81 -7.43
C LEU A 138 2.00 -12.67 -7.34
N PRO A 139 0.72 -12.91 -7.67
CA PRO A 139 -0.34 -11.92 -7.53
C PRO A 139 -0.61 -11.54 -6.08
N GLU A 140 -0.45 -12.48 -5.15
CA GLU A 140 -0.80 -12.31 -3.74
C GLU A 140 0.17 -11.34 -3.02
N ASP A 141 -0.32 -10.19 -2.58
CA ASP A 141 0.47 -9.17 -1.87
C ASP A 141 1.14 -9.74 -0.62
N ARG A 142 0.43 -10.61 0.11
CA ARG A 142 0.96 -11.24 1.32
C ARG A 142 2.16 -12.15 1.02
N ALA A 143 2.11 -12.93 -0.06
CA ALA A 143 3.24 -13.77 -0.46
C ALA A 143 4.46 -12.91 -0.80
N ARG A 144 4.28 -11.83 -1.58
CA ARG A 144 5.37 -10.90 -1.93
C ARG A 144 5.94 -10.19 -0.71
N SER A 145 5.06 -9.62 0.12
CA SER A 145 5.46 -8.89 1.33
C SER A 145 6.24 -9.79 2.30
N ARG A 146 5.74 -10.99 2.57
CA ARG A 146 6.42 -11.96 3.45
C ARG A 146 7.73 -12.46 2.85
N SER A 147 7.81 -12.65 1.53
CA SER A 147 9.07 -13.01 0.87
C SER A 147 10.13 -11.89 0.98
N ARG A 148 9.72 -10.60 0.86
CA ARG A 148 10.64 -9.48 1.12
C ARG A 148 11.10 -9.43 2.59
N LEU A 149 10.21 -9.74 3.53
CA LEU A 149 10.59 -9.81 4.94
C LEU A 149 11.59 -10.95 5.20
N GLU A 150 11.35 -12.12 4.61
CA GLU A 150 12.25 -13.26 4.76
C GLU A 150 13.63 -13.01 4.13
N LEU A 151 13.71 -12.27 3.03
CA LEU A 151 14.98 -11.86 2.43
C LEU A 151 15.89 -11.11 3.42
N ARG A 152 15.33 -10.44 4.43
CA ARG A 152 16.11 -9.75 5.48
C ARG A 152 16.86 -10.71 6.41
N ASN A 153 16.49 -11.98 6.43
CA ASN A 153 17.18 -13.02 7.20
C ASN A 153 18.41 -13.58 6.45
N HIS A 154 18.64 -13.13 5.21
CA HIS A 154 19.80 -13.52 4.39
C HIS A 154 20.86 -12.42 4.40
N PRO A 155 22.14 -12.75 4.15
CA PRO A 155 23.19 -11.75 4.02
C PRO A 155 22.87 -10.75 2.90
N ALA A 156 22.93 -9.46 3.20
CA ALA A 156 22.49 -8.39 2.29
C ALA A 156 23.24 -8.43 0.92
N LYS A 157 24.53 -8.78 0.93
CA LYS A 157 25.34 -8.96 -0.28
C LYS A 157 24.80 -10.07 -1.20
N ASP A 158 24.29 -11.15 -0.60
CA ASP A 158 23.79 -12.30 -1.34
C ASP A 158 22.40 -11.99 -1.93
N VAL A 159 21.58 -11.20 -1.21
CA VAL A 159 20.32 -10.67 -1.74
C VAL A 159 20.58 -9.76 -2.93
N LEU A 160 21.55 -8.83 -2.83
CA LEU A 160 21.93 -7.97 -3.95
C LEU A 160 22.45 -8.78 -5.15
N ALA A 161 23.29 -9.79 -4.92
CA ALA A 161 23.78 -10.68 -5.96
C ALA A 161 22.65 -11.49 -6.63
N GLY A 162 21.60 -11.84 -5.88
CA GLY A 162 20.42 -12.54 -6.42
C GLY A 162 19.54 -11.69 -7.33
N LEU A 163 19.64 -10.35 -7.24
CA LEU A 163 18.82 -9.43 -8.03
C LEU A 163 18.99 -9.60 -9.53
N ASP A 164 20.23 -9.74 -10.01
CA ASP A 164 20.50 -9.84 -11.47
C ASP A 164 19.85 -11.09 -12.06
N GLY A 165 19.97 -12.22 -11.36
CA GLY A 165 19.30 -13.47 -11.76
C GLY A 165 17.78 -13.34 -11.76
N TYR A 166 17.24 -12.63 -10.78
CA TYR A 166 15.79 -12.32 -10.75
C TYR A 166 15.37 -11.46 -11.95
N LEU A 167 16.05 -10.35 -12.18
CA LEU A 167 15.72 -9.44 -13.30
C LEU A 167 15.83 -10.13 -14.65
N ALA A 168 16.84 -10.99 -14.85
CA ALA A 168 17.01 -11.78 -16.04
C ALA A 168 15.90 -12.84 -16.26
N SER A 169 15.26 -13.30 -15.18
CA SER A 169 14.15 -14.25 -15.24
C SER A 169 12.82 -13.63 -15.66
N LEU A 170 12.69 -12.30 -15.60
CA LEU A 170 11.45 -11.60 -15.94
C LEU A 170 11.24 -11.57 -17.46
N LYS A 171 10.02 -11.83 -17.88
CA LYS A 171 9.67 -11.86 -19.30
C LYS A 171 9.47 -10.43 -19.84
N PRO A 172 10.15 -10.03 -20.92
CA PRO A 172 10.04 -8.68 -21.48
C PRO A 172 8.62 -8.27 -21.92
N GLY A 173 7.78 -9.22 -22.31
CA GLY A 173 6.39 -8.97 -22.71
C GLY A 173 5.36 -9.04 -21.59
N ASP A 174 5.79 -9.25 -20.34
CA ASP A 174 4.86 -9.31 -19.20
C ASP A 174 4.28 -7.91 -18.94
N PRO A 175 2.94 -7.74 -18.92
CA PRO A 175 2.31 -6.46 -18.58
C PRO A 175 2.65 -5.98 -17.17
N ASN A 176 3.10 -6.86 -16.28
CA ASN A 176 3.53 -6.56 -14.93
C ASN A 176 5.06 -6.40 -14.79
N LEU A 177 5.81 -6.38 -15.89
CA LEU A 177 7.28 -6.35 -15.84
C LEU A 177 7.83 -5.24 -14.93
N GLU A 178 7.36 -4.01 -15.10
CA GLU A 178 7.84 -2.87 -14.30
C GLU A 178 7.47 -3.01 -12.82
N ARG A 179 6.29 -3.57 -12.52
CA ARG A 179 5.88 -3.90 -11.15
C ARG A 179 6.80 -4.97 -10.53
N HIS A 180 7.14 -6.01 -11.29
CA HIS A 180 8.09 -7.03 -10.81
C HIS A 180 9.48 -6.45 -10.59
N GLN A 181 9.95 -5.57 -11.46
CA GLN A 181 11.21 -4.86 -11.26
C GLN A 181 11.17 -3.99 -9.99
N LEU A 182 10.05 -3.33 -9.70
CA LEU A 182 9.85 -2.57 -8.46
C LEU A 182 9.90 -3.46 -7.21
N GLU A 183 9.38 -4.67 -7.27
CA GLU A 183 9.52 -5.66 -6.18
C GLU A 183 11.00 -5.99 -5.92
N GLY A 184 11.82 -6.13 -6.97
CA GLY A 184 13.27 -6.30 -6.84
C GLY A 184 13.96 -5.10 -6.19
N LEU A 185 13.54 -3.87 -6.55
CA LEU A 185 14.05 -2.65 -5.91
C LEU A 185 13.72 -2.62 -4.42
N TRP A 186 12.48 -2.96 -4.05
CA TRP A 186 12.06 -3.01 -2.64
C TRP A 186 12.76 -4.11 -1.86
N ALA A 187 13.07 -5.25 -2.50
CA ALA A 187 13.80 -6.33 -1.86
C ALA A 187 15.23 -5.91 -1.49
N THR A 188 15.96 -5.28 -2.41
CA THR A 188 17.33 -4.81 -2.14
C THR A 188 17.35 -3.62 -1.18
N TRP A 189 16.42 -2.68 -1.31
CA TRP A 189 16.28 -1.60 -0.34
C TRP A 189 15.94 -2.13 1.06
N GLY A 190 15.13 -3.19 1.15
CA GLY A 190 14.75 -3.81 2.42
C GLY A 190 15.91 -4.42 3.21
N VAL A 191 17.06 -4.65 2.58
CA VAL A 191 18.32 -5.12 3.19
C VAL A 191 19.43 -4.06 3.18
N ASP A 192 19.05 -2.79 3.05
CA ASP A 192 19.97 -1.64 2.99
C ASP A 192 21.02 -1.72 1.87
N GLN A 193 20.69 -2.41 0.77
CA GLN A 193 21.52 -2.53 -0.44
C GLN A 193 20.74 -1.99 -1.65
N LEU A 194 20.51 -0.68 -1.68
CA LEU A 194 19.75 -0.05 -2.74
C LEU A 194 20.42 -0.22 -4.11
N SER A 195 19.73 -0.87 -5.06
CA SER A 195 20.18 -0.92 -6.45
C SER A 195 19.94 0.42 -7.15
N LEU A 196 20.98 1.27 -7.21
CA LEU A 196 20.90 2.58 -7.89
C LEU A 196 20.58 2.47 -9.38
N PRO A 197 21.15 1.51 -10.15
CA PRO A 197 20.76 1.36 -11.57
C PRO A 197 19.28 1.05 -11.74
N LEU A 198 18.74 0.15 -10.89
CA LEU A 198 17.33 -0.21 -10.94
C LEU A 198 16.43 0.95 -10.51
N LEU A 199 16.79 1.69 -9.44
CA LEU A 199 16.06 2.88 -9.03
C LEU A 199 15.96 3.89 -10.18
N LYS A 200 17.10 4.24 -10.82
CA LYS A 200 17.13 5.20 -11.94
C LYS A 200 16.29 4.74 -13.12
N LYS A 201 16.34 3.44 -13.45
CA LYS A 201 15.49 2.84 -14.49
C LYS A 201 14.00 3.00 -14.16
N LEU A 202 13.59 2.74 -12.91
CA LEU A 202 12.17 2.77 -12.51
C LEU A 202 11.61 4.18 -12.32
N LEU A 203 12.45 5.18 -12.12
CA LEU A 203 12.06 6.60 -12.21
C LEU A 203 11.62 7.00 -13.62
N GLU A 204 11.97 6.22 -14.67
CA GLU A 204 11.59 6.41 -16.08
C GLU A 204 10.54 5.37 -16.54
N ALA A 205 9.98 4.57 -15.65
CA ALA A 205 9.01 3.54 -15.98
C ALA A 205 7.79 4.12 -16.73
N LYS A 206 7.17 3.33 -17.62
CA LYS A 206 5.95 3.74 -18.32
C LYS A 206 4.78 3.87 -17.36
N ASP A 207 4.66 2.95 -16.40
CA ASP A 207 3.62 2.98 -15.37
C ASP A 207 3.92 4.07 -14.34
N HIS A 208 3.05 5.07 -14.27
CA HIS A 208 3.14 6.17 -13.29
C HIS A 208 3.15 5.68 -11.83
N ARG A 209 2.51 4.54 -11.54
CA ARG A 209 2.49 3.95 -10.20
C ARG A 209 3.88 3.46 -9.80
N VAL A 210 4.60 2.90 -10.76
CA VAL A 210 5.98 2.46 -10.56
C VAL A 210 6.91 3.66 -10.40
N ARG A 211 6.76 4.72 -11.24
CA ARG A 211 7.53 5.96 -11.07
C ARG A 211 7.29 6.60 -9.71
N ALA A 212 6.02 6.72 -9.28
CA ALA A 212 5.68 7.27 -7.97
C ALA A 212 6.30 6.48 -6.83
N ALA A 213 6.25 5.14 -6.90
CA ALA A 213 6.89 4.27 -5.91
C ALA A 213 8.42 4.42 -5.91
N ALA A 214 9.05 4.56 -7.08
CA ALA A 214 10.49 4.82 -7.19
C ALA A 214 10.88 6.19 -6.58
N VAL A 215 10.06 7.24 -6.77
CA VAL A 215 10.26 8.55 -6.13
C VAL A 215 10.16 8.41 -4.60
N ARG A 216 9.24 7.59 -4.10
CA ARG A 216 9.15 7.31 -2.65
C ARG A 216 10.41 6.60 -2.13
N VAL A 217 10.96 5.65 -2.87
CA VAL A 217 12.26 5.03 -2.52
C VAL A 217 13.37 6.07 -2.53
N LEU A 218 13.44 6.92 -3.55
CA LEU A 218 14.42 8.02 -3.63
C LEU A 218 14.33 8.95 -2.41
N ARG A 219 13.12 9.32 -1.98
CA ARG A 219 12.90 10.17 -0.80
C ARG A 219 13.62 9.68 0.45
N TYR A 220 13.58 8.38 0.71
CA TYR A 220 14.20 7.79 1.90
C TYR A 220 15.69 7.50 1.73
N ASN A 221 16.23 7.67 0.52
CA ASN A 221 17.61 7.32 0.17
C ASN A 221 18.40 8.50 -0.42
N THR A 222 17.98 9.74 -0.16
CA THR A 222 18.67 10.94 -0.67
C THR A 222 20.12 11.03 -0.21
N HIS A 223 20.47 10.45 0.93
CA HIS A 223 21.81 10.42 1.49
C HIS A 223 22.81 9.54 0.70
N VAL A 224 22.33 8.57 -0.08
CA VAL A 224 23.16 7.67 -0.90
C VAL A 224 22.99 7.93 -2.41
N VAL A 225 22.04 8.76 -2.82
CA VAL A 225 21.78 9.09 -4.22
C VAL A 225 22.32 10.50 -4.50
N ALA A 226 23.51 10.60 -5.04
CA ALA A 226 24.21 11.89 -5.22
C ALA A 226 23.42 12.92 -6.06
N ASP A 227 22.71 12.46 -7.08
CA ASP A 227 21.91 13.28 -8.00
C ASP A 227 20.42 13.38 -7.60
N HIS A 228 20.08 13.08 -6.33
CA HIS A 228 18.70 13.07 -5.84
C HIS A 228 17.94 14.38 -6.12
N ALA A 229 18.61 15.53 -6.01
CA ALA A 229 17.99 16.83 -6.23
C ALA A 229 17.49 16.99 -7.68
N ALA A 230 18.31 16.62 -8.66
CA ALA A 230 17.92 16.67 -10.08
C ALA A 230 16.81 15.67 -10.39
N LEU A 231 16.86 14.47 -9.81
CA LEU A 231 15.84 13.43 -9.97
C LEU A 231 14.49 13.87 -9.39
N LEU A 232 14.48 14.47 -8.19
CA LEU A 232 13.25 14.98 -7.56
C LEU A 232 12.67 16.17 -8.31
N LYS A 233 13.52 17.09 -8.80
CA LYS A 233 13.07 18.20 -9.64
C LYS A 233 12.40 17.71 -10.91
N ARG A 234 12.95 16.68 -11.57
CA ARG A 234 12.32 16.06 -12.74
C ARG A 234 10.99 15.39 -12.39
N ALA A 235 10.93 14.63 -11.29
CA ALA A 235 9.70 14.00 -10.82
C ALA A 235 8.60 15.02 -10.45
N ALA A 236 8.97 16.21 -9.98
CA ALA A 236 8.03 17.31 -9.74
C ALA A 236 7.38 17.86 -11.03
N GLY A 237 8.03 17.68 -12.17
CA GLY A 237 7.47 18.02 -13.51
C GLY A 237 6.84 16.81 -14.24
N ASP A 238 6.62 15.66 -13.59
CA ASP A 238 6.03 14.47 -14.22
C ASP A 238 4.61 14.74 -14.75
N ALA A 239 4.26 14.11 -15.86
CA ALA A 239 2.92 14.24 -16.45
C ALA A 239 1.80 13.75 -15.48
N HIS A 240 2.09 12.81 -14.58
CA HIS A 240 1.09 12.22 -13.68
C HIS A 240 1.12 12.86 -12.29
N GLY A 241 -0.04 13.33 -11.80
CA GLY A 241 -0.18 14.01 -10.51
C GLY A 241 0.34 13.23 -9.31
N ARG A 242 0.24 11.90 -9.31
CA ARG A 242 0.74 11.06 -8.21
C ARG A 242 2.27 11.07 -8.12
N VAL A 243 2.98 11.10 -9.24
CA VAL A 243 4.44 11.19 -9.25
C VAL A 243 4.87 12.57 -8.71
N ARG A 244 4.19 13.64 -9.16
CA ARG A 244 4.41 14.99 -8.64
C ARG A 244 4.15 15.07 -7.13
N LEU A 245 3.07 14.44 -6.63
CA LEU A 245 2.76 14.39 -5.21
C LEU A 245 3.87 13.72 -4.39
N GLU A 246 4.44 12.61 -4.87
CA GLU A 246 5.58 11.96 -4.19
C GLU A 246 6.83 12.87 -4.20
N ALA A 247 7.06 13.62 -5.27
CA ALA A 247 8.17 14.57 -5.32
C ALA A 247 7.96 15.75 -4.33
N VAL A 248 6.74 16.27 -4.22
CA VAL A 248 6.39 17.30 -3.22
C VAL A 248 6.58 16.76 -1.80
N ASN A 249 6.14 15.53 -1.54
CA ASN A 249 6.36 14.88 -0.25
C ASN A 249 7.87 14.70 0.04
N ALA A 250 8.66 14.36 -0.97
CA ALA A 250 10.11 14.24 -0.82
C ALA A 250 10.78 15.59 -0.53
N ALA A 251 10.26 16.67 -1.09
CA ALA A 251 10.78 18.02 -0.88
C ALA A 251 10.80 18.44 0.60
N THR A 252 9.90 17.89 1.43
CA THR A 252 9.88 18.17 2.88
C THR A 252 11.15 17.72 3.61
N TRP A 253 11.98 16.92 2.97
CA TRP A 253 13.25 16.38 3.51
C TRP A 253 14.48 17.05 2.91
N LEU A 254 14.28 18.02 2.02
CA LEU A 254 15.36 18.74 1.32
C LEU A 254 15.68 20.06 2.00
N GLY A 255 16.82 20.66 1.63
CA GLY A 255 17.12 22.03 1.99
C GLY A 255 16.07 23.00 1.42
N LYS A 256 15.87 24.15 2.10
CA LYS A 256 14.77 25.09 1.86
C LYS A 256 14.64 25.52 0.39
N ASP A 257 15.72 25.88 -0.26
CA ASP A 257 15.69 26.40 -1.64
C ASP A 257 15.26 25.33 -2.65
N LEU A 258 15.76 24.10 -2.48
CA LEU A 258 15.39 22.97 -3.34
C LEU A 258 13.96 22.52 -3.09
N ALA A 259 13.51 22.56 -1.83
CA ALA A 259 12.13 22.27 -1.46
C ALA A 259 11.16 23.24 -2.16
N LEU A 260 11.42 24.54 -2.13
CA LEU A 260 10.59 25.55 -2.78
C LEU A 260 10.49 25.35 -4.30
N VAL A 261 11.61 25.09 -4.97
CA VAL A 261 11.61 24.82 -6.43
C VAL A 261 10.82 23.54 -6.76
N THR A 262 10.99 22.50 -5.97
CA THR A 262 10.28 21.22 -6.19
C THR A 262 8.78 21.38 -5.99
N VAL A 263 8.34 22.10 -4.95
CA VAL A 263 6.94 22.42 -4.70
C VAL A 263 6.35 23.25 -5.82
N ALA A 264 7.04 24.32 -6.23
CA ALA A 264 6.59 25.19 -7.32
C ALA A 264 6.37 24.41 -8.63
N LEU A 265 7.29 23.53 -9.01
CA LEU A 265 7.17 22.70 -10.20
C LEU A 265 6.01 21.68 -10.07
N GLY A 266 5.85 21.06 -8.89
CA GLY A 266 4.78 20.08 -8.65
C GLY A 266 3.37 20.64 -8.69
N THR A 267 3.23 21.98 -8.52
CA THR A 267 1.93 22.69 -8.50
C THR A 267 1.57 23.38 -9.81
N THR A 268 2.49 23.46 -10.78
CA THR A 268 2.34 24.29 -12.00
C THR A 268 1.39 23.71 -13.05
N ASP A 269 0.92 22.49 -12.96
CA ASP A 269 -0.12 21.97 -13.83
C ASP A 269 -1.50 22.17 -13.21
N ALA A 270 -2.05 23.33 -13.49
CA ALA A 270 -3.36 23.75 -13.06
C ALA A 270 -4.51 23.00 -13.76
N ARG A 271 -4.85 21.84 -13.28
CA ARG A 271 -6.26 21.79 -12.82
C ARG A 271 -6.23 22.37 -11.42
N PRO A 272 -7.12 23.31 -11.08
CA PRO A 272 -7.20 23.77 -9.71
C PRO A 272 -7.39 22.51 -8.85
N ALA A 273 -6.31 22.10 -8.14
CA ALA A 273 -6.47 21.17 -7.06
C ALA A 273 -7.58 21.76 -6.22
N ASP A 274 -8.57 20.92 -5.87
CA ASP A 274 -9.62 21.34 -4.95
C ASP A 274 -8.95 22.21 -3.88
N PRO A 275 -9.46 23.43 -3.61
CA PRO A 275 -8.88 24.34 -2.62
C PRO A 275 -8.58 23.68 -1.28
N SER A 276 -9.30 22.59 -0.93
CA SER A 276 -9.04 21.77 0.24
C SER A 276 -7.71 21.02 0.17
N THR A 277 -7.29 20.56 -1.00
CA THR A 277 -5.99 19.86 -1.19
C THR A 277 -4.83 20.84 -1.11
N LEU A 278 -4.99 22.05 -1.67
CA LEU A 278 -3.98 23.11 -1.51
C LEU A 278 -3.91 23.59 -0.06
N GLN A 279 -5.05 23.77 0.63
CA GLN A 279 -5.06 24.11 2.05
C GLN A 279 -4.43 23.04 2.93
N GLN A 280 -4.61 21.76 2.63
CA GLN A 280 -3.94 20.68 3.36
C GLN A 280 -2.44 20.66 3.09
N LEU A 281 -2.00 20.87 1.85
CA LEU A 281 -0.60 21.03 1.48
C LEU A 281 0.02 22.26 2.19
N PHE A 282 -0.65 23.39 2.18
CA PHE A 282 -0.17 24.62 2.86
C PHE A 282 -0.20 24.48 4.38
N ARG A 283 -1.14 23.78 4.99
CA ARG A 283 -1.13 23.47 6.43
C ARG A 283 0.03 22.54 6.80
N PHE A 284 0.32 21.55 5.96
CA PHE A 284 1.42 20.60 6.18
C PHE A 284 2.78 21.31 6.03
N VAL A 285 2.93 22.14 5.00
CA VAL A 285 4.12 22.95 4.75
C VAL A 285 4.30 24.04 5.82
N GLY A 286 3.22 24.68 6.27
CA GLY A 286 3.25 25.72 7.32
C GLY A 286 3.46 25.20 8.75
N SER A 287 3.22 23.91 9.01
CA SER A 287 3.49 23.28 10.32
C SER A 287 4.89 22.70 10.45
N SER A 288 5.65 22.61 9.36
CA SER A 288 7.05 22.20 9.39
C SER A 288 7.94 23.32 9.95
N PRO A 289 8.75 23.07 10.99
CA PRO A 289 9.69 24.07 11.50
C PRO A 289 10.74 24.54 10.47
N VAL A 290 10.85 23.82 9.33
CA VAL A 290 11.76 24.13 8.22
C VAL A 290 11.13 25.05 7.16
N LEU A 291 9.78 25.22 7.19
CA LEU A 291 9.02 25.97 6.18
C LEU A 291 8.16 27.06 6.83
N ARG A 292 8.75 27.96 7.61
CA ARG A 292 8.14 29.26 7.85
C ARG A 292 8.52 30.18 6.68
N ILE A 293 7.54 30.46 5.82
CA ILE A 293 7.58 31.57 4.88
C ILE A 293 7.38 32.85 5.68
#